data_6f755105e126dc293e9139a914ae0351
#
_entry.id   6f755105e126dc293e9139a914ae0351
#
_cell.length_a   1.000
_cell.length_b   1.000
_cell.length_c   1.000
_cell.angle_alpha   90.00
_cell.angle_beta   90.00
_cell.angle_gamma   90.00
#
_symmetry.space_group_name_H-M   'P 1'
#
loop_
_entity.id
_entity.type
_entity.pdbx_description
1 polymer ?
#
loop_
_entity_poly.entity_id
_entity_poly.type
_entity_poly.pdbx_seq_one_letter_code
_entity_poly.pdbx_strand_id
1 'polypeptide(L)'
;LPTGPYDVHVSYLGYQTVDPTLAAGPSPVRLALAPTPIESDEVLVEAGSTTAEEESQVPGMTSVDLTRLDRLPSLTEPDLFRALQWTPGIRKTGAVNGGLSVRGADPDQNLYLLDGAPVYHPWHAFSLISTFQTGTLKNTNLYRGAFPVEYGGRLSSVLDAQMKDGSRRQPSATAGLGVLS
;
A
#
# COMPACT_ATOMS: atom_id res chain seq x y z
N LEU A 1 42.89 29.89 20.98
CA LEU A 1 42.73 28.43 21.09
C LEU A 1 43.95 27.89 21.77
N PRO A 2 43.88 26.93 22.69
CA PRO A 2 45.05 26.30 23.30
C PRO A 2 45.87 25.59 22.22
N THR A 3 47.18 25.65 22.34
CA THR A 3 48.13 25.02 21.43
C THR A 3 48.19 23.51 21.71
N GLY A 4 47.46 22.71 20.96
CA GLY A 4 47.44 21.25 21.10
C GLY A 4 47.03 20.60 19.78
N PRO A 5 47.24 19.30 19.62
CA PRO A 5 46.72 18.54 18.51
C PRO A 5 45.19 18.42 18.65
N TYR A 6 44.47 18.57 17.55
CA TYR A 6 43.01 18.44 17.46
C TYR A 6 42.67 17.32 16.49
N ASP A 7 41.85 16.40 16.91
CA ASP A 7 41.26 15.40 16.03
C ASP A 7 40.07 16.01 15.31
N VAL A 8 40.12 16.05 14.00
CA VAL A 8 39.13 16.69 13.16
C VAL A 8 38.43 15.63 12.30
N HIS A 9 37.14 15.46 12.48
CA HIS A 9 36.33 14.58 11.64
C HIS A 9 35.79 15.37 10.44
N VAL A 10 36.18 14.96 9.23
CA VAL A 10 35.75 15.59 8.00
C VAL A 10 35.00 14.59 7.13
N SER A 11 33.71 14.85 6.94
CA SER A 11 32.84 14.04 6.11
C SER A 11 32.10 14.90 5.10
N TYR A 12 32.01 14.42 3.88
CA TYR A 12 31.24 15.06 2.82
C TYR A 12 30.60 13.99 1.93
N LEU A 13 29.36 14.24 1.53
CA LEU A 13 28.59 13.28 0.73
C LEU A 13 29.31 12.98 -0.59
N GLY A 14 29.55 11.70 -0.91
CA GLY A 14 30.26 11.26 -2.09
C GLY A 14 31.80 11.25 -1.94
N TYR A 15 32.31 11.45 -0.74
CA TYR A 15 33.74 11.42 -0.45
C TYR A 15 34.05 10.54 0.75
N GLN A 16 35.28 9.98 0.76
CA GLN A 16 35.76 9.21 1.89
C GLN A 16 35.98 10.11 3.10
N THR A 17 35.43 9.69 4.23
CA THR A 17 35.65 10.37 5.51
C THR A 17 37.11 10.27 5.93
N VAL A 18 37.71 11.35 6.41
CA VAL A 18 39.07 11.38 6.95
C VAL A 18 39.07 12.00 8.34
N ASP A 19 39.85 11.41 9.24
CA ASP A 19 40.01 11.81 10.64
C ASP A 19 41.47 12.23 10.92
N PRO A 20 41.93 13.40 10.41
CA PRO A 20 43.28 13.84 10.63
C PRO A 20 43.43 14.50 12.02
N THR A 21 44.55 14.23 12.65
CA THR A 21 44.99 15.01 13.83
C THR A 21 45.82 16.21 13.37
N LEU A 22 45.25 17.41 13.60
CA LEU A 22 45.81 18.67 13.14
C LEU A 22 46.41 19.47 14.31
N ALA A 23 47.57 20.07 14.12
CA ALA A 23 48.09 21.04 15.07
C ALA A 23 47.57 22.44 14.78
N ALA A 24 47.17 23.17 15.82
CA ALA A 24 46.79 24.59 15.66
C ALA A 24 47.98 25.42 15.22
N GLY A 25 47.87 26.08 14.07
CA GLY A 25 48.92 26.93 13.50
C GLY A 25 48.32 28.11 12.67
N PRO A 26 49.11 29.09 12.33
CA PRO A 26 48.66 30.25 11.55
C PRO A 26 48.44 29.94 10.07
N SER A 27 48.86 28.78 9.59
CA SER A 27 48.76 28.39 8.19
C SER A 27 47.44 27.65 7.88
N PRO A 28 46.79 27.94 6.74
CA PRO A 28 45.63 27.18 6.33
C PRO A 28 45.99 25.73 6.02
N VAL A 29 45.20 24.79 6.58
CA VAL A 29 45.35 23.36 6.30
C VAL A 29 44.43 23.03 5.13
N ARG A 30 44.98 22.38 4.10
CA ARG A 30 44.25 21.83 2.96
C ARG A 30 44.07 20.33 3.14
N LEU A 31 42.80 19.91 3.17
CA LEU A 31 42.46 18.48 3.21
C LEU A 31 41.88 18.10 1.86
N ALA A 32 42.44 17.09 1.25
CA ALA A 32 41.93 16.50 0.01
C ALA A 32 41.11 15.27 0.37
N LEU A 33 39.85 15.28 0.01
CA LEU A 33 38.97 14.12 0.17
C LEU A 33 38.97 13.32 -1.13
N ALA A 34 39.14 12.00 -1.03
CA ALA A 34 39.01 11.11 -2.17
C ALA A 34 37.53 10.88 -2.50
N PRO A 35 37.12 11.01 -3.75
CA PRO A 35 35.75 10.69 -4.12
C PRO A 35 35.50 9.20 -3.91
N THR A 36 34.40 8.88 -3.22
CA THR A 36 33.90 7.52 -3.10
C THR A 36 32.61 7.46 -3.87
N PRO A 37 32.45 6.51 -4.81
CA PRO A 37 31.15 6.28 -5.43
C PRO A 37 30.13 6.06 -4.31
N ILE A 38 29.03 6.77 -4.35
CA ILE A 38 27.87 6.40 -3.54
C ILE A 38 27.38 5.11 -4.17
N GLU A 39 27.79 3.97 -3.62
CA GLU A 39 27.07 2.75 -3.84
C GLU A 39 25.70 2.98 -3.20
N SER A 40 24.81 3.53 -3.96
CA SER A 40 23.40 3.35 -3.75
C SER A 40 23.22 1.84 -3.89
N ASP A 41 22.93 1.14 -2.80
CA ASP A 41 22.31 -0.17 -2.92
C ASP A 41 21.27 0.00 -4.02
N GLU A 42 21.43 -0.81 -5.07
CA GLU A 42 20.45 -0.87 -6.13
C GLU A 42 19.11 -1.00 -5.39
N VAL A 43 18.39 0.11 -5.27
CA VAL A 43 17.01 0.07 -4.90
C VAL A 43 16.42 -0.67 -6.08
N LEU A 44 16.41 -1.99 -5.98
CA LEU A 44 15.55 -2.82 -6.76
C LEU A 44 14.16 -2.34 -6.37
N VAL A 45 13.71 -1.30 -7.05
CA VAL A 45 12.30 -1.04 -7.20
C VAL A 45 11.85 -2.23 -8.03
N GLU A 46 11.63 -3.35 -7.36
CA GLU A 46 10.60 -4.23 -7.80
C GLU A 46 9.38 -3.30 -7.86
N ALA A 47 9.16 -2.73 -9.01
CA ALA A 47 7.85 -2.26 -9.41
C ALA A 47 7.00 -3.44 -9.05
N GLY A 48 6.35 -3.34 -7.86
CA GLY A 48 5.62 -4.44 -7.25
C GLY A 48 4.77 -4.96 -8.34
N SER A 49 5.21 -6.10 -8.79
CA SER A 49 5.01 -6.58 -10.13
C SER A 49 3.56 -6.37 -10.46
N THR A 50 3.30 -5.80 -11.56
CA THR A 50 2.16 -6.07 -12.43
C THR A 50 1.84 -7.58 -12.48
N THR A 51 2.59 -8.42 -11.82
CA THR A 51 2.45 -9.86 -11.68
C THR A 51 1.08 -10.29 -11.18
N ALA A 52 0.38 -9.49 -10.40
CA ALA A 52 -1.01 -9.81 -10.06
C ALA A 52 -1.96 -9.67 -11.27
N GLU A 53 -1.64 -8.79 -12.23
CA GLU A 53 -2.38 -8.71 -13.49
C GLU A 53 -1.86 -9.72 -14.53
N GLU A 54 -0.57 -10.06 -14.50
CA GLU A 54 0.05 -11.02 -15.41
C GLU A 54 -0.24 -12.47 -15.04
N GLU A 55 -0.40 -12.81 -13.75
CA GLU A 55 -0.80 -14.15 -13.31
C GLU A 55 -2.29 -14.43 -13.49
N SER A 56 -3.10 -13.42 -13.71
CA SER A 56 -4.52 -13.59 -13.95
C SER A 56 -4.75 -14.17 -15.35
N GLN A 57 -5.11 -15.45 -15.43
CA GLN A 57 -5.58 -16.08 -16.66
C GLN A 57 -6.91 -15.49 -17.17
N VAL A 58 -7.55 -14.65 -16.36
CA VAL A 58 -8.83 -14.00 -16.70
C VAL A 58 -8.55 -12.53 -17.05
N PRO A 59 -8.75 -12.11 -18.30
CA PRO A 59 -8.57 -10.73 -18.70
C PRO A 59 -9.41 -9.77 -17.86
N GLY A 60 -8.79 -8.71 -17.34
CA GLY A 60 -9.49 -7.70 -16.51
C GLY A 60 -9.65 -8.06 -15.04
N MET A 61 -9.17 -9.22 -14.60
CA MET A 61 -9.08 -9.55 -13.17
C MET A 61 -7.84 -8.91 -12.55
N THR A 62 -7.98 -8.37 -11.35
CA THR A 62 -6.89 -7.88 -10.51
C THR A 62 -7.09 -8.44 -9.11
N SER A 63 -6.13 -9.19 -8.61
CA SER A 63 -6.10 -9.61 -7.21
C SER A 63 -5.63 -8.45 -6.34
N VAL A 64 -6.35 -8.19 -5.27
CA VAL A 64 -6.02 -7.12 -4.31
C VAL A 64 -5.13 -7.69 -3.22
N ASP A 65 -3.90 -7.20 -3.14
CA ASP A 65 -2.97 -7.61 -2.08
C ASP A 65 -3.38 -6.97 -0.74
N LEU A 66 -4.06 -7.76 0.07
CA LEU A 66 -4.55 -7.32 1.39
C LEU A 66 -3.41 -7.01 2.37
N THR A 67 -2.23 -7.63 2.20
CA THR A 67 -1.10 -7.42 3.12
C THR A 67 -0.48 -6.03 2.97
N ARG A 68 -0.61 -5.43 1.80
CA ARG A 68 -0.18 -4.04 1.57
C ARG A 68 -1.10 -3.03 2.23
N LEU A 69 -2.38 -3.38 2.43
CA LEU A 69 -3.36 -2.49 3.03
C LEU A 69 -3.07 -2.21 4.50
N ASP A 70 -2.60 -3.22 5.23
CA ASP A 70 -2.25 -3.10 6.64
C ASP A 70 -1.05 -2.16 6.88
N ARG A 71 -0.28 -1.86 5.83
CA ARG A 71 0.88 -0.95 5.88
C ARG A 71 0.53 0.50 5.51
N LEU A 72 -0.66 0.75 4.99
CA LEU A 72 -1.07 2.10 4.63
C LEU A 72 -1.46 2.88 5.89
N PRO A 73 -0.95 4.11 6.05
CA PRO A 73 -1.37 4.95 7.17
C PRO A 73 -2.86 5.26 7.02
N SER A 74 -3.65 4.81 7.97
CA SER A 74 -5.08 5.08 8.05
C SER A 74 -5.44 5.67 9.40
N LEU A 75 -6.33 6.67 9.42
CA LEU A 75 -6.88 7.24 10.65
C LEU A 75 -7.96 6.33 11.26
N THR A 76 -8.46 5.40 10.48
CA THR A 76 -9.46 4.39 10.83
C THR A 76 -8.90 3.01 10.46
N GLU A 77 -9.71 1.97 10.56
CA GLU A 77 -9.32 0.64 10.08
C GLU A 77 -8.93 0.64 8.60
N PRO A 78 -8.00 -0.25 8.18
CA PRO A 78 -7.66 -0.44 6.78
C PRO A 78 -8.92 -0.75 5.97
N ASP A 79 -9.20 0.07 4.97
CA ASP A 79 -10.41 -0.04 4.15
C ASP A 79 -10.07 -0.54 2.75
N LEU A 80 -10.71 -1.65 2.37
CA LEU A 80 -10.58 -2.25 1.05
C LEU A 80 -10.91 -1.26 -0.07
N PHE A 81 -11.99 -0.48 0.09
CA PHE A 81 -12.40 0.48 -0.94
C PHE A 81 -11.45 1.65 -1.11
N ARG A 82 -10.79 2.05 -0.04
CA ARG A 82 -9.71 3.06 -0.13
C ARG A 82 -8.55 2.53 -0.93
N ALA A 83 -8.18 1.27 -0.73
CA ALA A 83 -7.12 0.65 -1.49
C ALA A 83 -7.46 0.50 -2.98
N LEU A 84 -8.68 0.12 -3.29
CA LEU A 84 -9.13 0.02 -4.67
C LEU A 84 -9.03 1.35 -5.44
N GLN A 85 -9.12 2.50 -4.76
CA GLN A 85 -8.95 3.82 -5.38
C GLN A 85 -7.52 4.07 -5.91
N TRP A 86 -6.53 3.32 -5.43
CA TRP A 86 -5.16 3.37 -5.96
C TRP A 86 -5.02 2.61 -7.29
N THR A 87 -6.03 1.79 -7.62
CA THR A 87 -6.04 1.06 -8.89
C THR A 87 -6.46 1.98 -10.03
N PRO A 88 -5.72 2.02 -11.15
CA PRO A 88 -6.09 2.86 -12.28
C PRO A 88 -7.50 2.59 -12.79
N GLY A 89 -8.26 3.66 -13.05
CA GLY A 89 -9.64 3.57 -13.53
C GLY A 89 -10.69 3.40 -12.44
N ILE A 90 -10.33 3.48 -11.16
CA ILE A 90 -11.27 3.43 -10.04
C ILE A 90 -11.26 4.78 -9.31
N ARG A 91 -12.44 5.31 -9.04
CA ARG A 91 -12.64 6.56 -8.31
C ARG A 91 -13.77 6.42 -7.30
N LYS A 92 -13.65 7.08 -6.18
CA LYS A 92 -14.79 7.27 -5.26
C LYS A 92 -15.68 8.40 -5.78
N THR A 93 -16.96 8.16 -5.84
CA THR A 93 -17.96 9.16 -6.22
C THR A 93 -18.61 9.73 -4.96
N GLY A 94 -18.56 11.06 -4.81
CA GLY A 94 -19.15 11.74 -3.67
C GLY A 94 -18.36 11.63 -2.36
N ALA A 95 -18.54 12.62 -1.49
CA ALA A 95 -17.89 12.66 -0.17
C ALA A 95 -18.65 11.81 0.87
N VAL A 96 -19.98 11.76 0.75
CA VAL A 96 -20.91 11.07 1.65
C VAL A 96 -21.80 10.19 0.78
N ASN A 97 -21.99 8.93 1.14
CA ASN A 97 -22.75 7.92 0.37
C ASN A 97 -22.22 7.63 -1.05
N GLY A 98 -21.02 8.05 -1.35
CA GLY A 98 -20.39 7.77 -2.66
C GLY A 98 -19.94 6.33 -2.77
N GLY A 99 -20.25 5.69 -3.90
CA GLY A 99 -19.75 4.38 -4.27
C GLY A 99 -18.44 4.45 -5.03
N LEU A 100 -17.99 3.33 -5.58
CA LEU A 100 -16.89 3.27 -6.53
C LEU A 100 -17.42 3.44 -7.95
N SER A 101 -16.82 4.34 -8.71
CA SER A 101 -16.93 4.40 -10.16
C SER A 101 -15.76 3.63 -10.75
N VAL A 102 -16.04 2.58 -11.48
CA VAL A 102 -15.05 1.77 -12.17
C VAL A 102 -15.14 2.05 -13.66
N ARG A 103 -14.05 2.53 -14.26
CA ARG A 103 -13.99 2.94 -15.68
C ARG A 103 -15.08 3.94 -16.09
N GLY A 104 -15.47 4.82 -15.17
CA GLY A 104 -16.46 5.86 -15.43
C GLY A 104 -17.93 5.42 -15.28
N ALA A 105 -18.18 4.17 -14.90
CA ALA A 105 -19.52 3.68 -14.67
C ALA A 105 -20.10 4.15 -13.32
N ASP A 106 -21.42 4.13 -13.19
CA ASP A 106 -22.10 4.49 -11.97
C ASP A 106 -21.88 3.43 -10.86
N PRO A 107 -21.91 3.82 -9.58
CA PRO A 107 -21.63 2.92 -8.46
C PRO A 107 -22.61 1.74 -8.33
N ASP A 108 -23.83 1.89 -8.77
CA ASP A 108 -24.88 0.86 -8.75
C ASP A 108 -24.67 -0.24 -9.80
N GLN A 109 -23.74 0.00 -10.76
CA GLN A 109 -23.39 -0.96 -11.79
C GLN A 109 -22.31 -1.95 -11.34
N ASN A 110 -21.80 -1.83 -10.12
CA ASN A 110 -20.87 -2.77 -9.54
C ASN A 110 -21.57 -3.87 -8.76
N LEU A 111 -21.05 -5.07 -8.82
CA LEU A 111 -21.45 -6.20 -7.98
C LEU A 111 -20.42 -6.39 -6.87
N TYR A 112 -20.88 -6.40 -5.63
CA TYR A 112 -20.04 -6.70 -4.47
C TYR A 112 -20.48 -8.03 -3.89
N LEU A 113 -19.54 -8.96 -3.76
CA LEU A 113 -19.77 -10.30 -3.23
C LEU A 113 -18.89 -10.53 -1.99
N LEU A 114 -19.48 -11.13 -0.97
CA LEU A 114 -18.76 -11.65 0.20
C LEU A 114 -19.10 -13.13 0.34
N ASP A 115 -18.12 -13.98 0.18
CA ASP A 115 -18.30 -15.47 0.11
C ASP A 115 -19.40 -15.86 -0.89
N GLY A 116 -19.46 -15.19 -2.04
CA GLY A 116 -20.47 -15.43 -3.08
C GLY A 116 -21.84 -14.80 -2.81
N ALA A 117 -22.09 -14.23 -1.63
CA ALA A 117 -23.35 -13.55 -1.31
C ALA A 117 -23.32 -12.07 -1.73
N PRO A 118 -24.34 -11.55 -2.42
CA PRO A 118 -24.37 -10.17 -2.85
C PRO A 118 -24.55 -9.21 -1.67
N VAL A 119 -23.69 -8.19 -1.60
CA VAL A 119 -23.76 -7.10 -0.63
C VAL A 119 -24.23 -5.83 -1.33
N TYR A 120 -25.46 -5.42 -1.05
CA TYR A 120 -26.06 -4.26 -1.71
C TYR A 120 -25.57 -2.92 -1.18
N HIS A 121 -25.25 -2.84 0.11
CA HIS A 121 -24.73 -1.65 0.78
C HIS A 121 -23.39 -1.96 1.43
N PRO A 122 -22.28 -1.83 0.68
CA PRO A 122 -20.94 -2.19 1.18
C PRO A 122 -20.37 -1.16 2.17
N TRP A 123 -21.11 -0.10 2.47
CA TRP A 123 -20.70 0.96 3.40
C TRP A 123 -21.76 1.23 4.47
N HIS A 124 -21.28 1.53 5.67
CA HIS A 124 -22.10 1.98 6.80
C HIS A 124 -21.63 3.36 7.28
N ALA A 125 -22.43 4.00 8.13
CA ALA A 125 -22.10 5.27 8.76
C ALA A 125 -21.58 6.34 7.78
N PHE A 126 -22.39 6.69 6.78
CA PHE A 126 -22.04 7.73 5.78
C PHE A 126 -20.75 7.43 5.00
N SER A 127 -20.52 6.18 4.64
CA SER A 127 -19.33 5.72 3.92
C SER A 127 -18.01 5.84 4.71
N LEU A 128 -18.08 5.90 6.02
CA LEU A 128 -16.92 5.92 6.91
C LEU A 128 -16.44 4.51 7.26
N ILE A 129 -17.34 3.55 7.31
CA ILE A 129 -17.06 2.17 7.68
C ILE A 129 -17.42 1.25 6.53
N SER A 130 -16.49 0.39 6.15
CA SER A 130 -16.70 -0.64 5.13
C SER A 130 -17.24 -1.92 5.75
N THR A 131 -18.14 -2.59 5.04
CA THR A 131 -18.55 -3.97 5.38
C THR A 131 -17.40 -4.96 5.18
N PHE A 132 -16.42 -4.62 4.33
CA PHE A 132 -15.28 -5.45 3.97
C PHE A 132 -14.07 -5.11 4.84
N GLN A 133 -14.00 -5.71 6.02
CA GLN A 133 -12.85 -5.54 6.92
C GLN A 133 -11.66 -6.35 6.41
N THR A 134 -10.58 -5.70 6.05
CA THR A 134 -9.39 -6.34 5.46
C THR A 134 -8.82 -7.45 6.33
N GLY A 135 -8.85 -7.27 7.65
CA GLY A 135 -8.37 -8.25 8.63
C GLY A 135 -9.10 -9.60 8.58
N THR A 136 -10.35 -9.63 8.11
CA THR A 136 -11.16 -10.86 8.00
C THR A 136 -11.11 -11.50 6.62
N LEU A 137 -10.59 -10.80 5.62
CA LEU A 137 -10.54 -11.27 4.24
C LEU A 137 -9.31 -12.13 3.99
N LYS A 138 -9.49 -13.20 3.23
CA LYS A 138 -8.45 -14.10 2.75
C LYS A 138 -7.96 -13.70 1.38
N ASN A 139 -8.90 -13.41 0.49
CA ASN A 139 -8.64 -13.06 -0.89
C ASN A 139 -9.68 -12.06 -1.38
N THR A 140 -9.29 -11.22 -2.32
CA THR A 140 -10.21 -10.28 -2.95
C THR A 140 -9.82 -10.09 -4.41
N ASN A 141 -10.74 -10.41 -5.30
CA ASN A 141 -10.58 -10.28 -6.74
C ASN A 141 -11.50 -9.20 -7.29
N LEU A 142 -10.94 -8.32 -8.08
CA LEU A 142 -11.68 -7.31 -8.81
C LEU A 142 -11.66 -7.60 -10.30
N TYR A 143 -12.83 -7.82 -10.88
CA TYR A 143 -13.03 -7.98 -12.31
C TYR A 143 -13.52 -6.69 -12.91
N ARG A 144 -12.84 -6.19 -13.96
CA ARG A 144 -13.14 -4.90 -14.61
C ARG A 144 -13.44 -5.11 -16.09
N GLY A 145 -14.72 -5.14 -16.41
CA GLY A 145 -15.21 -5.18 -17.79
C GLY A 145 -15.30 -6.56 -18.44
N ALA A 146 -14.44 -7.51 -18.10
CA ALA A 146 -14.59 -8.91 -18.44
C ALA A 146 -14.66 -9.71 -17.14
N PHE A 147 -15.74 -10.39 -16.92
CA PHE A 147 -15.93 -11.25 -15.73
C PHE A 147 -16.53 -12.60 -16.16
N PRO A 148 -16.25 -13.67 -15.40
CA PRO A 148 -16.79 -15.00 -15.64
C PRO A 148 -18.31 -15.00 -15.74
N VAL A 149 -18.85 -15.96 -16.45
CA VAL A 149 -20.30 -16.06 -16.75
C VAL A 149 -21.17 -16.30 -15.52
N GLU A 150 -20.58 -16.77 -14.43
CA GLU A 150 -21.22 -16.91 -13.13
C GLU A 150 -21.62 -15.58 -12.49
N TYR A 151 -20.95 -14.50 -12.87
CA TYR A 151 -21.23 -13.16 -12.35
C TYR A 151 -22.15 -12.41 -13.32
N GLY A 152 -23.40 -12.24 -12.92
CA GLY A 152 -24.41 -11.54 -13.71
C GLY A 152 -25.07 -10.39 -12.97
N GLY A 153 -25.94 -9.66 -13.68
CA GLY A 153 -26.79 -8.63 -13.09
C GLY A 153 -26.12 -7.27 -12.82
N ARG A 154 -24.86 -7.08 -13.23
CA ARG A 154 -24.15 -5.79 -13.17
C ARG A 154 -23.32 -5.58 -14.44
N LEU A 155 -22.99 -4.32 -14.74
CA LEU A 155 -22.42 -3.94 -16.04
C LEU A 155 -20.97 -3.48 -15.97
N SER A 156 -20.48 -3.02 -14.80
CA SER A 156 -19.20 -2.35 -14.69
C SER A 156 -18.11 -3.25 -14.12
N SER A 157 -18.29 -3.70 -12.90
CA SER A 157 -17.28 -4.51 -12.22
C SER A 157 -17.90 -5.51 -11.25
N VAL A 158 -17.12 -6.52 -10.90
CA VAL A 158 -17.42 -7.48 -9.84
C VAL A 158 -16.27 -7.47 -8.85
N LEU A 159 -16.58 -7.21 -7.59
CA LEU A 159 -15.67 -7.37 -6.46
C LEU A 159 -16.08 -8.64 -5.73
N ASP A 160 -15.25 -9.67 -5.81
CA ASP A 160 -15.44 -10.94 -5.11
C ASP A 160 -14.45 -11.03 -3.94
N ALA A 161 -14.95 -10.96 -2.73
CA ALA A 161 -14.19 -11.03 -1.50
C ALA A 161 -14.50 -12.32 -0.75
N GLN A 162 -13.47 -13.02 -0.33
CA GLN A 162 -13.56 -14.27 0.40
C GLN A 162 -13.03 -14.10 1.82
N MET A 163 -13.77 -14.58 2.80
CA MET A 163 -13.37 -14.52 4.21
C MET A 163 -12.34 -15.58 4.55
N LYS A 164 -11.58 -15.34 5.60
CA LYS A 164 -10.61 -16.31 6.15
C LYS A 164 -11.34 -17.50 6.77
N ASP A 165 -10.81 -18.68 6.50
CA ASP A 165 -11.26 -19.88 7.18
C ASP A 165 -10.78 -19.89 8.63
N GLY A 166 -11.61 -20.33 9.55
CA GLY A 166 -11.21 -20.54 10.94
C GLY A 166 -10.21 -21.70 11.09
N SER A 167 -9.32 -21.61 12.07
CA SER A 167 -8.37 -22.67 12.41
C SER A 167 -8.95 -23.60 13.47
N ARG A 168 -8.96 -24.90 13.19
CA ARG A 168 -9.31 -25.94 14.21
C ARG A 168 -8.12 -26.35 15.08
N ARG A 169 -6.90 -25.94 14.70
CA ARG A 169 -5.66 -26.35 15.37
C ARG A 169 -5.20 -25.39 16.44
N GLN A 170 -5.38 -24.10 16.20
CA GLN A 170 -4.94 -23.06 17.12
C GLN A 170 -6.00 -21.94 17.15
N PRO A 171 -6.57 -21.63 18.32
CA PRO A 171 -7.42 -20.46 18.46
C PRO A 171 -6.57 -19.20 18.29
N SER A 172 -7.04 -18.27 17.48
CA SER A 172 -6.44 -16.93 17.33
C SER A 172 -7.52 -15.88 17.49
N ALA A 173 -7.21 -14.80 18.16
CA ALA A 173 -8.10 -13.66 18.28
C ALA A 173 -7.29 -12.38 18.11
N THR A 174 -7.87 -11.43 17.40
CA THR A 174 -7.33 -10.08 17.24
C THR A 174 -8.40 -9.10 17.69
N ALA A 175 -8.04 -8.19 18.57
CA ALA A 175 -8.93 -7.12 19.02
C ALA A 175 -8.25 -5.77 18.76
N GLY A 176 -9.00 -4.82 18.23
CA GLY A 176 -8.59 -3.44 18.03
C GLY A 176 -9.54 -2.50 18.76
N LEU A 177 -9.01 -1.44 19.34
CA LEU A 177 -9.79 -0.35 19.92
C LEU A 177 -9.39 0.93 19.21
N GLY A 178 -10.35 1.56 18.56
CA GLY A 178 -10.17 2.84 17.88
C GLY A 178 -11.15 3.89 18.39
N VAL A 179 -10.85 5.15 18.17
CA VAL A 179 -11.75 6.26 18.57
C VAL A 179 -13.00 6.31 17.66
N LEU A 180 -12.92 5.70 16.47
CA LEU A 180 -13.98 5.68 15.45
C LEU A 180 -14.32 4.27 14.96
N SER A 181 -13.84 3.23 15.60
CA SER A 181 -14.14 1.83 15.27
C SER A 181 -14.68 1.11 16.49
#